data_d0c18696758438b6bae60452ede1a1b9
#
_entry.id   d0c18696758438b6bae60452ede1a1b9
#
_cell.length_a   1.000
_cell.length_b   1.000
_cell.length_c   1.000
_cell.angle_alpha   90.00
_cell.angle_beta   90.00
_cell.angle_gamma   90.00
#
_symmetry.space_group_name_H-M   'P 1'
#
loop_
_entity.id
_entity.type
_entity.pdbx_description
1 polymer ?
#
loop_
_entity_poly.entity_id
_entity_poly.type
_entity_poly.pdbx_seq_one_letter_code
_entity_poly.pdbx_strand_id
1 'polypeptide(L)'
;MVGPTILEFGNEEQKKRILPIIARGEGAWCQGYSEPGAGSDLASLRTTAVPDGDRYLINGQKIWTSDGHTSEWMFILVRTGPIEPKHDGISFFILNMDQPGVDARPIQLISGGSHFCETFFENAVADKRDMISELNKGWTVGKRLLQHERSGMEMLVSGGTGRRQTTVVDVARKYCGNNN
;
A
#
# COMPACT_ATOMS: atom_id res chain seq x y z
N MET A 1 -5.93 2.11 6.19
CA MET A 1 -5.00 0.98 6.00
C MET A 1 -3.68 1.19 6.76
N VAL A 2 -2.87 2.18 6.40
CA VAL A 2 -1.53 2.39 6.97
C VAL A 2 -1.56 2.73 8.47
N GLY A 3 -2.49 3.56 8.96
CA GLY A 3 -2.60 3.93 10.37
C GLY A 3 -2.69 2.73 11.33
N PRO A 4 -3.68 1.82 11.16
CA PRO A 4 -3.76 0.59 11.96
C PRO A 4 -2.50 -0.27 11.88
N THR A 5 -1.85 -0.33 10.72
CA THR A 5 -0.60 -1.08 10.54
C THR A 5 0.55 -0.46 11.37
N ILE A 6 0.67 0.87 11.40
CA ILE A 6 1.67 1.56 12.22
C ILE A 6 1.36 1.39 13.72
N LEU A 7 0.08 1.39 14.12
CA LEU A 7 -0.32 1.11 15.50
C LEU A 7 0.16 -0.27 15.97
N GLU A 8 0.08 -1.27 15.08
CA GLU A 8 0.44 -2.66 15.40
C GLU A 8 1.96 -2.91 15.34
N PHE A 9 2.66 -2.40 14.33
CA PHE A 9 4.05 -2.76 14.04
C PHE A 9 5.06 -1.62 14.21
N GLY A 10 4.62 -0.38 14.30
CA GLY A 10 5.49 0.77 14.50
C GLY A 10 6.05 0.83 15.92
N ASN A 11 7.25 1.35 16.07
CA ASN A 11 7.80 1.72 17.36
C ASN A 11 7.16 3.02 17.88
N GLU A 12 7.43 3.37 19.14
CA GLU A 12 6.78 4.52 19.79
C GLU A 12 7.15 5.87 19.13
N GLU A 13 8.36 6.01 18.59
CA GLU A 13 8.76 7.20 17.84
C GLU A 13 7.96 7.32 16.53
N GLN A 14 7.86 6.24 15.78
CA GLN A 14 7.09 6.18 14.53
C GLN A 14 5.59 6.48 14.79
N LYS A 15 5.01 5.88 15.82
CA LYS A 15 3.61 6.15 16.21
C LYS A 15 3.39 7.62 16.53
N LYS A 16 4.25 8.23 17.36
CA LYS A 16 4.14 9.64 17.75
C LYS A 16 4.31 10.59 16.57
N ARG A 17 5.16 10.26 15.62
CA ARG A 17 5.47 11.10 14.47
C ARG A 17 4.42 10.97 13.37
N ILE A 18 3.96 9.77 13.05
CA ILE A 18 3.19 9.49 11.84
C ILE A 18 1.68 9.47 12.10
N LEU A 19 1.22 8.84 13.20
CA LEU A 19 -0.22 8.69 13.43
C LEU A 19 -0.99 10.00 13.56
N PRO A 20 -0.45 11.08 14.18
CA PRO A 20 -1.15 12.36 14.21
C PRO A 20 -1.37 12.97 12.83
N ILE A 21 -0.43 12.82 11.90
CA ILE A 21 -0.54 13.29 10.50
C ILE A 21 -1.69 12.56 9.81
N ILE A 22 -1.71 11.24 9.93
CA ILE A 22 -2.78 10.39 9.35
C ILE A 22 -4.14 10.73 9.96
N ALA A 23 -4.22 10.89 11.29
CA ALA A 23 -5.47 11.14 12.00
C ALA A 23 -6.08 12.51 11.64
N ARG A 24 -5.26 13.50 11.32
CA ARG A 24 -5.71 14.83 10.86
C ARG A 24 -6.02 14.87 9.36
N GLY A 25 -5.78 13.77 8.62
CA GLY A 25 -5.93 13.76 7.16
C GLY A 25 -4.87 14.61 6.44
N GLU A 26 -3.75 14.85 7.08
CA GLU A 26 -2.62 15.59 6.50
C GLU A 26 -1.74 14.64 5.68
N GLY A 27 -1.35 15.08 4.50
CA GLY A 27 -0.57 14.29 3.55
C GLY A 27 -1.37 13.20 2.84
N ALA A 28 -1.14 13.06 1.56
CA ALA A 28 -1.69 11.99 0.74
C ALA A 28 -0.78 10.76 0.78
N TRP A 29 -1.37 9.58 0.87
CA TRP A 29 -0.65 8.31 1.03
C TRP A 29 -0.97 7.35 -0.10
N CYS A 30 0.05 6.75 -0.71
CA CYS A 30 -0.12 5.71 -1.72
C CYS A 30 0.58 4.41 -1.33
N GLN A 31 0.25 3.34 -2.06
CA GLN A 31 0.72 1.98 -1.80
C GLN A 31 1.69 1.53 -2.90
N GLY A 32 2.91 1.17 -2.52
CA GLY A 32 3.94 0.64 -3.40
C GLY A 32 4.12 -0.88 -3.22
N TYR A 33 3.19 -1.69 -3.71
CA TYR A 33 3.23 -3.14 -3.58
C TYR A 33 3.51 -3.84 -4.89
N SER A 34 2.55 -3.82 -5.81
CA SER A 34 2.63 -4.54 -7.08
C SER A 34 3.78 -4.05 -7.96
N GLU A 35 4.37 -4.98 -8.71
CA GLU A 35 5.37 -4.73 -9.75
C GLU A 35 4.89 -5.35 -11.06
N PRO A 36 5.44 -4.97 -12.22
CA PRO A 36 5.06 -5.60 -13.50
C PRO A 36 5.18 -7.12 -13.48
N GLY A 37 6.15 -7.67 -12.73
CA GLY A 37 6.38 -9.11 -12.57
C GLY A 37 5.87 -9.70 -11.25
N ALA A 38 5.24 -8.93 -10.35
CA ALA A 38 4.84 -9.37 -9.02
C ALA A 38 3.50 -8.72 -8.60
N GLY A 39 2.40 -9.31 -9.04
CA GLY A 39 1.04 -8.94 -8.66
C GLY A 39 0.44 -9.99 -7.72
N SER A 40 -0.20 -11.03 -8.27
CA SER A 40 -0.77 -12.14 -7.48
C SER A 40 0.31 -12.88 -6.68
N ASP A 41 1.49 -13.09 -7.25
CA ASP A 41 2.68 -13.55 -6.53
C ASP A 41 3.50 -12.34 -6.04
N LEU A 42 2.92 -11.58 -5.12
CA LEU A 42 3.54 -10.36 -4.58
C LEU A 42 4.90 -10.63 -3.92
N ALA A 43 5.09 -11.81 -3.33
CA ALA A 43 6.35 -12.18 -2.69
C ALA A 43 7.53 -12.29 -3.67
N SER A 44 7.27 -12.33 -4.98
CA SER A 44 8.29 -12.29 -6.04
C SER A 44 8.76 -10.88 -6.38
N LEU A 45 8.40 -9.86 -5.61
CA LEU A 45 8.84 -8.48 -5.81
C LEU A 45 10.37 -8.36 -5.86
N ARG A 46 10.86 -7.43 -6.70
CA ARG A 46 12.27 -7.23 -7.01
C ARG A 46 12.79 -5.81 -6.77
N THR A 47 11.92 -4.83 -6.52
CA THR A 47 12.35 -3.50 -6.09
C THR A 47 13.22 -3.66 -4.87
N THR A 48 14.49 -3.24 -4.96
CA THR A 48 15.50 -3.43 -3.91
C THR A 48 15.59 -2.24 -2.98
N ALA A 49 16.04 -2.46 -1.74
CA ALA A 49 16.51 -1.41 -0.85
C ALA A 49 17.88 -1.84 -0.30
N VAL A 50 18.90 -1.09 -0.65
CA VAL A 50 20.31 -1.35 -0.28
C VAL A 50 20.71 -0.38 0.83
N PRO A 51 21.31 -0.85 1.93
CA PRO A 51 21.74 0.02 3.02
C PRO A 51 22.85 0.98 2.57
N ASP A 52 22.73 2.26 2.99
CA ASP A 52 23.71 3.33 2.77
C ASP A 52 23.78 4.20 4.05
N GLY A 53 24.57 3.79 5.02
CA GLY A 53 24.65 4.41 6.35
C GLY A 53 23.34 4.30 7.13
N ASP A 54 22.75 5.45 7.47
CA ASP A 54 21.48 5.52 8.21
C ASP A 54 20.23 5.55 7.31
N ARG A 55 20.39 5.22 6.04
CA ARG A 55 19.33 5.21 5.03
C ARG A 55 19.44 3.97 4.15
N TYR A 56 18.44 3.81 3.29
CA TYR A 56 18.39 2.80 2.25
C TYR A 56 18.16 3.47 0.89
N LEU A 57 18.86 2.99 -0.13
CA LEU A 57 18.67 3.39 -1.52
C LEU A 57 17.73 2.41 -2.19
N ILE A 58 16.58 2.90 -2.63
CA ILE A 58 15.54 2.10 -3.28
C ILE A 58 15.71 2.21 -4.79
N ASN A 59 15.73 1.05 -5.45
CA ASN A 59 15.83 0.92 -6.90
C ASN A 59 14.82 -0.09 -7.43
N GLY A 60 14.09 0.27 -8.47
CA GLY A 60 13.10 -0.61 -9.09
C GLY A 60 11.86 0.11 -9.59
N GLN A 61 10.75 -0.62 -9.67
CA GLN A 61 9.49 -0.10 -10.21
C GLN A 61 8.31 -0.70 -9.47
N LYS A 62 7.33 0.14 -9.18
CA LYS A 62 5.98 -0.28 -8.74
C LYS A 62 4.96 0.08 -9.81
N ILE A 63 3.84 -0.65 -9.83
CA ILE A 63 2.74 -0.41 -10.76
C ILE A 63 1.40 -0.44 -10.03
N TRP A 64 0.41 0.17 -10.63
CA TRP A 64 -0.94 0.32 -10.06
C TRP A 64 -0.96 1.10 -8.76
N THR A 65 0.00 2.02 -8.59
CA THR A 65 0.06 2.94 -7.46
C THR A 65 -1.07 3.96 -7.58
N SER A 66 -2.12 3.80 -6.77
CA SER A 66 -3.26 4.73 -6.77
C SER A 66 -2.78 6.11 -6.33
N ASP A 67 -3.08 7.13 -7.15
CA ASP A 67 -2.79 8.55 -6.89
C ASP A 67 -1.31 8.84 -6.56
N GLY A 68 -0.38 7.99 -7.03
CA GLY A 68 1.05 8.11 -6.74
C GLY A 68 1.66 9.46 -7.14
N HIS A 69 1.16 10.08 -8.22
CA HIS A 69 1.63 11.37 -8.72
C HIS A 69 1.21 12.59 -7.88
N THR A 70 0.27 12.40 -6.95
CA THR A 70 -0.21 13.45 -6.04
C THR A 70 0.01 13.10 -4.58
N SER A 71 0.54 11.90 -4.30
CA SER A 71 0.81 11.45 -2.94
C SER A 71 2.14 12.00 -2.43
N GLU A 72 2.18 12.41 -1.16
CA GLU A 72 3.39 12.85 -0.47
C GLU A 72 4.16 11.69 0.14
N TRP A 73 3.45 10.64 0.50
CA TRP A 73 3.99 9.47 1.20
C TRP A 73 3.61 8.17 0.54
N MET A 74 4.54 7.23 0.52
CA MET A 74 4.29 5.85 0.10
C MET A 74 4.65 4.88 1.21
N PHE A 75 3.79 3.91 1.47
CA PHE A 75 4.18 2.70 2.19
C PHE A 75 4.51 1.61 1.17
N ILE A 76 5.73 1.08 1.27
CA ILE A 76 6.32 0.26 0.21
C ILE A 76 6.90 -1.06 0.75
N LEU A 77 6.71 -2.14 -0.02
CA LEU A 77 7.42 -3.40 0.17
C LEU A 77 8.62 -3.45 -0.78
N VAL A 78 9.79 -3.75 -0.23
CA VAL A 78 11.06 -3.81 -0.96
C VAL A 78 11.87 -5.05 -0.58
N ARG A 79 12.75 -5.47 -1.48
CA ARG A 79 13.69 -6.56 -1.27
C ARG A 79 14.94 -6.03 -0.56
N THR A 80 15.18 -6.51 0.64
CA THR A 80 16.38 -6.20 1.45
C THR A 80 17.23 -7.43 1.74
N GLY A 81 16.74 -8.60 1.42
CA GLY A 81 17.41 -9.89 1.63
C GLY A 81 17.27 -10.82 0.43
N PRO A 82 17.58 -12.11 0.59
CA PRO A 82 17.56 -13.09 -0.47
C PRO A 82 16.18 -13.27 -1.10
N ILE A 83 16.16 -13.72 -2.34
CA ILE A 83 14.91 -14.02 -3.06
C ILE A 83 14.29 -15.33 -2.56
N GLU A 84 15.10 -16.25 -2.09
CA GLU A 84 14.65 -17.51 -1.51
C GLU A 84 15.15 -17.66 -0.06
N PRO A 85 14.24 -17.98 0.89
CA PRO A 85 12.79 -18.09 0.72
C PRO A 85 12.15 -16.73 0.44
N LYS A 86 11.16 -16.69 -0.48
CA LYS A 86 10.58 -15.42 -1.02
C LYS A 86 10.13 -14.43 0.05
N HIS A 87 9.60 -14.91 1.16
CA HIS A 87 9.00 -14.08 2.21
C HIS A 87 10.03 -13.48 3.17
N ASP A 88 11.21 -14.07 3.30
CA ASP A 88 12.18 -13.74 4.35
C ASP A 88 13.10 -12.55 3.98
N GLY A 89 13.09 -12.12 2.74
CA GLY A 89 13.93 -11.01 2.26
C GLY A 89 13.18 -9.72 1.99
N ILE A 90 11.99 -9.52 2.56
CA ILE A 90 11.14 -8.36 2.30
C ILE A 90 11.09 -7.47 3.54
N SER A 91 11.28 -6.15 3.34
CA SER A 91 11.10 -5.12 4.36
C SER A 91 9.99 -4.14 3.98
N PHE A 92 9.43 -3.47 4.96
CA PHE A 92 8.38 -2.48 4.82
C PHE A 92 8.91 -1.11 5.22
N PHE A 93 8.81 -0.13 4.34
CA PHE A 93 9.24 1.23 4.58
C PHE A 93 8.11 2.24 4.36
N ILE A 94 8.27 3.40 4.98
CA ILE A 94 7.59 4.63 4.61
C ILE A 94 8.59 5.48 3.83
N LEU A 95 8.16 5.99 2.68
CA LEU A 95 8.98 6.74 1.74
C LEU A 95 8.31 8.08 1.45
N ASN A 96 9.08 9.18 1.48
CA ASN A 96 8.64 10.45 0.94
C ASN A 96 8.66 10.37 -0.59
N MET A 97 7.57 10.80 -1.24
CA MET A 97 7.45 10.78 -2.70
C MET A 97 8.04 12.02 -3.37
N ASP A 98 8.11 13.15 -2.64
CA ASP A 98 8.69 14.40 -3.13
C ASP A 98 10.20 14.42 -2.86
N GLN A 99 10.95 13.69 -3.68
CA GLN A 99 12.41 13.62 -3.60
C GLN A 99 13.01 13.23 -4.95
N PRO A 100 14.30 13.53 -5.18
CA PRO A 100 15.03 13.00 -6.33
C PRO A 100 15.01 11.47 -6.36
N GLY A 101 14.92 10.91 -7.57
CA GLY A 101 14.91 9.45 -7.76
C GLY A 101 13.55 8.79 -7.60
N VAL A 102 12.46 9.54 -7.38
CA VAL A 102 11.08 9.05 -7.46
C VAL A 102 10.39 9.70 -8.65
N ASP A 103 9.84 8.86 -9.54
CA ASP A 103 9.10 9.32 -10.73
C ASP A 103 7.80 8.53 -10.86
N ALA A 104 6.69 9.17 -10.54
CA ALA A 104 5.35 8.59 -10.60
C ALA A 104 4.62 9.04 -11.87
N ARG A 105 4.43 8.12 -12.82
CA ARG A 105 3.83 8.36 -14.13
C ARG A 105 2.41 7.85 -14.18
N PRO A 106 1.41 8.72 -14.40
CA PRO A 106 0.02 8.30 -14.52
C PRO A 106 -0.21 7.37 -15.72
N ILE A 107 -0.99 6.32 -15.49
CA ILE A 107 -1.44 5.37 -16.51
C ILE A 107 -2.81 5.83 -17.01
N GLN A 108 -2.94 6.06 -18.30
CA GLN A 108 -4.23 6.39 -18.90
C GLN A 108 -5.11 5.14 -18.99
N LEU A 109 -6.27 5.20 -18.36
CA LEU A 109 -7.27 4.13 -18.35
C LEU A 109 -8.23 4.26 -19.54
N ILE A 110 -8.91 3.17 -19.89
CA ILE A 110 -9.94 3.15 -20.94
C ILE A 110 -11.09 4.14 -20.65
N SER A 111 -11.32 4.48 -19.37
CA SER A 111 -12.29 5.50 -18.95
C SER A 111 -11.85 6.93 -19.23
N GLY A 112 -10.61 7.16 -19.69
CA GLY A 112 -9.99 8.47 -19.84
C GLY A 112 -9.36 9.04 -18.55
N GLY A 113 -9.62 8.43 -17.39
CA GLY A 113 -8.97 8.80 -16.13
C GLY A 113 -7.55 8.24 -16.00
N SER A 114 -6.78 8.73 -15.03
CA SER A 114 -5.39 8.32 -14.78
C SER A 114 -5.06 8.27 -13.29
N HIS A 115 -5.88 7.50 -12.54
CA HIS A 115 -5.74 7.37 -11.07
C HIS A 115 -4.61 6.46 -10.63
N PHE A 116 -4.10 5.60 -11.53
CA PHE A 116 -3.02 4.70 -11.21
C PHE A 116 -1.71 5.16 -11.86
N CYS A 117 -0.59 4.87 -11.22
CA CYS A 117 0.73 5.21 -11.72
C CYS A 117 1.62 3.97 -11.85
N GLU A 118 2.55 4.03 -12.79
CA GLU A 118 3.85 3.38 -12.67
C GLU A 118 4.75 4.30 -11.84
N THR A 119 5.44 3.73 -10.87
CA THR A 119 6.34 4.52 -10.01
C THR A 119 7.74 3.93 -10.10
N PHE A 120 8.67 4.71 -10.60
CA PHE A 120 10.06 4.33 -10.79
C PHE A 120 10.91 4.88 -9.64
N PHE A 121 11.88 4.08 -9.22
CA PHE A 121 12.83 4.44 -8.17
C PHE A 121 14.25 4.28 -8.71
N GLU A 122 15.02 5.36 -8.61
CA GLU A 122 16.45 5.42 -8.96
C GLU A 122 17.21 6.06 -7.80
N ASN A 123 17.78 5.23 -6.93
CA ASN A 123 18.42 5.65 -5.68
C ASN A 123 17.52 6.54 -4.79
N ALA A 124 16.21 6.28 -4.80
CA ALA A 124 15.28 6.96 -3.91
C ALA A 124 15.62 6.62 -2.45
N VAL A 125 15.57 7.62 -1.58
CA VAL A 125 16.03 7.51 -0.19
C VAL A 125 14.88 7.16 0.75
N ALA A 126 15.05 6.12 1.54
CA ALA A 126 14.22 5.85 2.72
C ALA A 126 15.11 5.86 3.97
N ASP A 127 14.74 6.63 4.99
CA ASP A 127 15.45 6.64 6.26
C ASP A 127 15.29 5.29 6.97
N LYS A 128 16.35 4.84 7.64
CA LYS A 128 16.31 3.61 8.45
C LYS A 128 15.23 3.68 9.55
N ARG A 129 15.00 4.87 10.10
CA ARG A 129 13.93 5.10 11.11
C ARG A 129 12.52 4.93 10.56
N ASP A 130 12.34 4.93 9.23
CA ASP A 130 11.06 4.77 8.53
C ASP A 130 10.80 3.31 8.10
N MET A 131 11.68 2.40 8.47
CA MET A 131 11.44 0.96 8.36
C MET A 131 10.46 0.53 9.45
N ILE A 132 9.30 0.05 9.06
CA ILE A 132 8.28 -0.45 9.99
C ILE A 132 8.57 -1.91 10.33
N SER A 133 8.64 -2.23 11.61
CA SER A 133 9.10 -3.52 12.14
C SER A 133 10.62 -3.72 11.92
N GLU A 134 11.06 -4.95 11.79
CA GLU A 134 12.46 -5.35 11.66
C GLU A 134 12.83 -5.59 10.20
N LEU A 135 14.14 -5.54 9.92
CA LEU A 135 14.69 -5.89 8.61
C LEU A 135 14.25 -7.31 8.20
N ASN A 136 13.82 -7.46 6.96
CA ASN A 136 13.32 -8.71 6.39
C ASN A 136 12.03 -9.28 7.03
N LYS A 137 11.32 -8.50 7.85
CA LYS A 137 10.01 -8.89 8.44
C LYS A 137 8.81 -8.17 7.82
N GLY A 138 9.04 -7.40 6.77
CA GLY A 138 8.01 -6.61 6.09
C GLY A 138 6.89 -7.42 5.45
N TRP A 139 7.11 -8.69 5.11
CA TRP A 139 6.05 -9.55 4.57
C TRP A 139 4.86 -9.72 5.52
N THR A 140 5.14 -9.91 6.81
CA THR A 140 4.08 -9.98 7.84
C THR A 140 3.32 -8.68 7.96
N VAL A 141 4.03 -7.55 7.94
CA VAL A 141 3.44 -6.20 7.96
C VAL A 141 2.55 -5.99 6.73
N GLY A 142 3.06 -6.33 5.54
CA GLY A 142 2.33 -6.19 4.28
C GLY A 142 1.04 -7.01 4.24
N LYS A 143 1.09 -8.28 4.67
CA LYS A 143 -0.11 -9.12 4.78
C LYS A 143 -1.15 -8.53 5.73
N ARG A 144 -0.70 -8.01 6.86
CA ARG A 144 -1.59 -7.41 7.85
C ARG A 144 -2.26 -6.14 7.32
N LEU A 145 -1.51 -5.30 6.59
CA LEU A 145 -2.06 -4.12 5.92
C LEU A 145 -3.19 -4.50 4.95
N LEU A 146 -3.01 -5.54 4.14
CA LEU A 146 -4.04 -6.04 3.23
C LEU A 146 -5.29 -6.57 3.97
N GLN A 147 -5.14 -7.09 5.19
CA GLN A 147 -6.29 -7.46 6.04
C GLN A 147 -7.04 -6.21 6.50
N HIS A 148 -6.34 -5.16 6.94
CA HIS A 148 -6.96 -3.87 7.29
C HIS A 148 -7.67 -3.22 6.10
N GLU A 149 -7.13 -3.36 4.89
CA GLU A 149 -7.76 -2.90 3.66
C GLU A 149 -9.12 -3.57 3.45
N ARG A 150 -9.17 -4.90 3.52
CA ARG A 150 -10.43 -5.66 3.36
C ARG A 150 -11.46 -5.30 4.42
N SER A 151 -11.07 -5.24 5.69
CA SER A 151 -11.97 -4.85 6.78
C SER A 151 -12.48 -3.42 6.63
N GLY A 152 -11.66 -2.50 6.13
CA GLY A 152 -12.06 -1.13 5.82
C GLY A 152 -13.08 -1.06 4.69
N MET A 153 -12.91 -1.86 3.63
CA MET A 153 -13.87 -1.97 2.54
C MET A 153 -15.21 -2.55 3.03
N GLU A 154 -15.19 -3.58 3.86
CA GLU A 154 -16.40 -4.14 4.47
C GLU A 154 -17.15 -3.09 5.31
N MET A 155 -16.44 -2.26 6.08
CA MET A 155 -17.01 -1.16 6.86
C MET A 155 -17.66 -0.09 5.97
N LEU A 156 -17.02 0.28 4.86
CA LEU A 156 -17.55 1.23 3.88
C LEU A 156 -18.79 0.68 3.18
N VAL A 157 -18.80 -0.61 2.86
CA VAL A 157 -19.94 -1.27 2.19
C VAL A 157 -21.08 -1.53 3.18
N SER A 158 -20.80 -1.93 4.42
CA SER A 158 -21.80 -2.25 5.44
C SER A 158 -22.27 -1.04 6.24
N GLY A 159 -21.43 -0.01 6.43
CA GLY A 159 -21.73 1.22 7.16
C GLY A 159 -22.33 2.34 6.30
N GLY A 160 -22.43 2.12 5.00
CA GLY A 160 -22.93 3.11 4.05
C GLY A 160 -24.41 3.40 4.24
N THR A 161 -24.69 4.59 4.75
CA THR A 161 -25.92 5.35 4.52
C THR A 161 -27.21 4.52 4.61
N GLY A 162 -28.04 4.69 5.60
CA GLY A 162 -29.39 4.09 5.84
C GLY A 162 -30.31 3.79 4.65
N ARG A 163 -29.77 3.60 3.47
CA ARG A 163 -30.41 2.98 2.32
C ARG A 163 -30.38 1.48 2.54
N ARG A 164 -31.54 0.92 2.79
CA ARG A 164 -31.79 -0.52 2.75
C ARG A 164 -31.11 -1.10 1.51
N GLN A 165 -30.00 -1.82 1.71
CA GLN A 165 -29.32 -2.49 0.60
C GLN A 165 -30.32 -3.48 -0.03
N THR A 166 -30.59 -3.33 -1.31
CA THR A 166 -31.40 -4.27 -2.08
C THR A 166 -30.65 -5.60 -2.12
N THR A 167 -31.14 -6.58 -1.41
CA THR A 167 -30.52 -7.91 -1.38
C THR A 167 -30.77 -8.65 -2.70
N VAL A 168 -29.96 -9.67 -2.99
CA VAL A 168 -30.20 -10.58 -4.13
C VAL A 168 -31.61 -11.16 -4.06
N VAL A 169 -32.11 -11.45 -2.85
CA VAL A 169 -33.50 -11.94 -2.62
C VAL A 169 -34.52 -10.88 -3.02
N ASP A 170 -34.29 -9.59 -2.70
CA ASP A 170 -35.22 -8.53 -3.09
C ASP A 170 -35.26 -8.35 -4.61
N VAL A 171 -34.09 -8.47 -5.27
CA VAL A 171 -33.99 -8.44 -6.74
C VAL A 171 -34.73 -9.64 -7.35
N ALA A 172 -34.47 -10.85 -6.84
CA ALA A 172 -35.16 -12.05 -7.33
C ALA A 172 -36.66 -11.94 -7.17
N ARG A 173 -37.16 -11.50 -6.00
CA ARG A 173 -38.62 -11.29 -5.78
C ARG A 173 -39.19 -10.26 -6.74
N LYS A 174 -38.47 -9.19 -7.05
CA LYS A 174 -38.94 -8.14 -7.98
C LYS A 174 -39.06 -8.62 -9.41
N TYR A 175 -38.14 -9.44 -9.90
CA TYR A 175 -38.09 -9.84 -11.31
C TYR A 175 -38.61 -11.26 -11.59
N CYS A 176 -38.55 -12.14 -10.64
CA CYS A 176 -38.99 -13.54 -10.79
C CYS A 176 -40.33 -13.84 -10.09
N GLY A 177 -40.89 -12.88 -9.36
CA GLY A 177 -42.11 -13.06 -8.57
C GLY A 177 -41.90 -13.83 -7.27
N ASN A 178 -42.99 -13.94 -6.45
CA ASN A 178 -42.97 -14.66 -5.17
C ASN A 178 -43.25 -16.16 -5.31
N ASN A 179 -43.17 -16.73 -6.48
CA ASN A 179 -43.41 -18.12 -6.70
C ASN A 179 -42.21 -18.96 -6.26
N ASN A 180 -42.28 -19.37 -5.00
CA ASN A 180 -41.49 -20.38 -4.26
C ASN A 180 -39.99 -20.35 -4.34
#